data_ffa6a63ddcc38bf872dbba184a2eb264
#
_entry.id   ffa6a63ddcc38bf872dbba184a2eb264
#
_cell.length_a   1.000
_cell.length_b   1.000
_cell.length_c   1.000
_cell.angle_alpha   90.00
_cell.angle_beta   90.00
_cell.angle_gamma   90.00
#
_symmetry.space_group_name_H-M   'P 1'
#
loop_
_entity.id
_entity.type
_entity.pdbx_description
1 polymer ?
#
loop_
_entity_poly.entity_id
_entity_poly.type
_entity_poly.pdbx_seq_one_letter_code
_entity_poly.pdbx_strand_id
1 'polypeptide(L)'
;SKKNPHYNELTALYWGWKNLDVDALGLIHYRRYLTMGHSKDLSTILNHEQVEELLKDADVILPKKRHYYIETNESHYLHVHEHEPLEITRQVLKEKYPQYLPAFEKVMKQTSAHYFNMMIMKKKPLDEYCAWLFDVLGEVEKKVDCSDYTPYEQRVFGFLSELLLDTWLLTN
;
A
#
# COMPACT_ATOMS: atom_id res chain seq x y z
N SER A 1 -4.96 -8.17 16.74
CA SER A 1 -5.49 -9.06 15.69
C SER A 1 -4.52 -10.24 15.48
N LYS A 2 -5.05 -11.45 15.26
CA LYS A 2 -4.25 -12.63 14.92
C LYS A 2 -3.50 -12.47 13.58
N LYS A 3 -4.01 -11.64 12.69
CA LYS A 3 -3.41 -11.34 11.37
C LYS A 3 -2.33 -10.25 11.41
N ASN A 4 -2.15 -9.56 12.52
CA ASN A 4 -1.22 -8.43 12.62
C ASN A 4 0.23 -8.76 12.26
N PRO A 5 0.80 -9.94 12.59
CA PRO A 5 2.17 -10.27 12.21
C PRO A 5 2.42 -10.19 10.70
N HIS A 6 1.42 -10.52 9.88
CA HIS A 6 1.53 -10.57 8.42
C HIS A 6 1.01 -9.30 7.72
N TYR A 7 -0.01 -8.65 8.27
CA TYR A 7 -0.67 -7.48 7.68
C TYR A 7 -0.18 -6.13 8.24
N ASN A 8 0.47 -6.12 9.41
CA ASN A 8 1.03 -4.92 10.04
C ASN A 8 0.06 -3.74 10.07
N GLU A 9 0.47 -2.58 9.52
CA GLU A 9 -0.34 -1.36 9.42
C GLU A 9 -1.65 -1.56 8.67
N LEU A 10 -1.74 -2.53 7.77
CA LEU A 10 -2.98 -2.85 7.05
C LEU A 10 -4.07 -3.37 7.98
N THR A 11 -3.70 -3.92 9.14
CA THR A 11 -4.68 -4.29 10.18
C THR A 11 -5.45 -3.06 10.67
N ALA A 12 -4.74 -1.93 10.85
CA ALA A 12 -5.36 -0.67 11.24
C ALA A 12 -6.21 -0.09 10.09
N LEU A 13 -5.70 -0.17 8.86
CA LEU A 13 -6.46 0.27 7.66
C LEU A 13 -7.77 -0.51 7.53
N TYR A 14 -7.72 -1.84 7.65
CA TYR A 14 -8.90 -2.69 7.58
C TYR A 14 -9.92 -2.35 8.66
N TRP A 15 -9.45 -2.18 9.89
CA TRP A 15 -10.32 -1.81 11.02
C TRP A 15 -10.97 -0.45 10.79
N GLY A 16 -10.19 0.55 10.39
CA GLY A 16 -10.70 1.90 10.11
C GLY A 16 -11.74 1.89 8.98
N TRP A 17 -11.44 1.18 7.88
CA TRP A 17 -12.37 1.03 6.78
C TRP A 17 -13.70 0.40 7.18
N LYS A 18 -13.69 -0.61 8.06
CA LYS A 18 -14.90 -1.33 8.48
C LYS A 18 -15.69 -0.67 9.60
N ASN A 19 -15.07 0.21 10.39
CA ASN A 19 -15.67 0.68 11.64
C ASN A 19 -15.81 2.21 11.74
N LEU A 20 -15.10 2.98 10.91
CA LEU A 20 -15.18 4.43 10.96
C LEU A 20 -16.12 4.95 9.86
N ASP A 21 -17.06 5.82 10.27
CA ASP A 21 -17.90 6.58 9.36
C ASP A 21 -17.30 8.00 9.23
N VAL A 22 -16.44 8.15 8.22
CA VAL A 22 -15.67 9.37 7.97
C VAL A 22 -15.66 9.73 6.50
N ASP A 23 -15.51 11.00 6.16
CA ASP A 23 -15.45 11.48 4.78
C ASP A 23 -14.11 11.15 4.09
N ALA A 24 -13.06 11.03 4.88
CA ALA A 24 -11.73 10.60 4.44
C ALA A 24 -11.01 9.85 5.56
N LEU A 25 -10.15 8.91 5.19
CA LEU A 25 -9.31 8.15 6.12
C LEU A 25 -7.84 8.24 5.69
N GLY A 26 -6.96 8.47 6.64
CA GLY A 26 -5.52 8.45 6.44
C GLY A 26 -4.86 7.30 7.19
N LEU A 27 -3.87 6.68 6.55
CA LEU A 27 -2.93 5.76 7.16
C LEU A 27 -1.53 6.37 7.13
N ILE A 28 -0.87 6.43 8.28
CA ILE A 28 0.52 6.90 8.42
C ILE A 28 1.36 5.84 9.13
N HIS A 29 2.66 5.91 8.91
CA HIS A 29 3.61 5.05 9.61
C HIS A 29 3.94 5.62 10.99
N TYR A 30 4.17 4.77 12.00
CA TYR A 30 4.42 5.19 13.39
C TYR A 30 5.63 6.11 13.60
N ARG A 31 6.54 6.17 12.63
CA ARG A 31 7.73 7.06 12.64
C ARG A 31 7.78 8.03 11.47
N ARG A 32 6.72 8.16 10.68
CA ARG A 32 6.69 9.01 9.49
C ARG A 32 5.36 9.73 9.39
N TYR A 33 5.42 10.98 8.99
CA TYR A 33 4.27 11.85 8.87
C TYR A 33 4.24 12.50 7.49
N LEU A 34 3.07 12.91 7.04
CA LEU A 34 2.89 13.70 5.83
C LEU A 34 3.12 15.18 6.16
N THR A 35 3.88 15.88 5.33
CA THR A 35 4.16 17.31 5.47
C THR A 35 4.04 18.01 4.13
N MET A 36 3.77 19.32 4.13
CA MET A 36 3.70 20.11 2.90
C MET A 36 5.08 20.42 2.29
N GLY A 37 6.16 20.17 2.95
CA GLY A 37 7.50 20.53 2.50
C GLY A 37 8.53 19.45 2.80
N HIS A 38 9.79 19.83 2.78
CA HIS A 38 10.93 18.96 3.05
C HIS A 38 11.44 19.06 4.50
N SER A 39 10.79 19.86 5.34
CA SER A 39 11.18 20.05 6.73
C SER A 39 10.94 18.75 7.52
N LYS A 40 11.85 18.48 8.47
CA LYS A 40 11.68 17.42 9.46
C LYS A 40 11.12 17.93 10.80
N ASP A 41 10.66 19.18 10.82
CA ASP A 41 10.04 19.78 12.00
C ASP A 41 8.62 19.23 12.17
N LEU A 42 8.29 18.83 13.38
CA LEU A 42 6.96 18.32 13.74
C LEU A 42 5.85 19.36 13.52
N SER A 43 6.18 20.65 13.58
CA SER A 43 5.23 21.74 13.29
C SER A 43 4.76 21.78 11.84
N THR A 44 5.48 21.09 10.93
CA THR A 44 5.13 21.01 9.49
C THR A 44 4.26 19.80 9.14
N ILE A 45 3.90 18.98 10.11
CA ILE A 45 2.97 17.86 9.89
C ILE A 45 1.63 18.43 9.41
N LEU A 46 1.04 17.79 8.40
CA LEU A 46 -0.27 18.17 7.87
C LEU A 46 -1.31 18.21 8.99
N ASN A 47 -1.94 19.35 9.14
CA ASN A 47 -3.09 19.52 10.04
C ASN A 47 -4.42 19.29 9.31
N HIS A 48 -5.51 19.30 10.05
CA HIS A 48 -6.84 19.07 9.53
C HIS A 48 -7.22 20.04 8.40
N GLU A 49 -6.99 21.33 8.58
CA GLU A 49 -7.34 22.37 7.60
C GLU A 49 -6.56 22.18 6.28
N GLN A 50 -5.27 21.84 6.37
CA GLN A 50 -4.43 21.55 5.20
C GLN A 50 -4.90 20.30 4.46
N VAL A 51 -5.30 19.26 5.17
CA VAL A 51 -5.85 18.05 4.55
C VAL A 51 -7.17 18.36 3.86
N GLU A 52 -8.07 19.10 4.49
CA GLU A 52 -9.34 19.52 3.88
C GLU A 52 -9.11 20.35 2.61
N GLU A 53 -8.16 21.28 2.64
CA GLU A 53 -7.81 22.10 1.46
C GLU A 53 -7.29 21.24 0.31
N LEU A 54 -6.37 20.30 0.57
CA LEU A 54 -5.85 19.39 -0.44
C LEU A 54 -6.93 18.48 -1.03
N LEU A 55 -7.88 18.03 -0.21
CA LEU A 55 -8.97 17.16 -0.66
C LEU A 55 -10.07 17.90 -1.44
N LYS A 56 -10.03 19.23 -1.56
CA LYS A 56 -10.92 19.96 -2.49
C LYS A 56 -10.62 19.61 -3.94
N ASP A 57 -9.34 19.45 -4.29
CA ASP A 57 -8.87 19.27 -5.65
C ASP A 57 -8.35 17.85 -5.94
N ALA A 58 -8.29 16.99 -4.92
CA ALA A 58 -7.78 15.62 -5.03
C ALA A 58 -8.62 14.66 -4.23
N ASP A 59 -8.69 13.41 -4.67
CA ASP A 59 -9.38 12.34 -3.96
C ASP A 59 -8.42 11.51 -3.10
N VAL A 60 -7.12 11.60 -3.38
CA VAL A 60 -6.05 10.85 -2.72
C VAL A 60 -4.85 11.75 -2.48
N ILE A 61 -4.31 11.72 -1.26
CA ILE A 61 -3.05 12.36 -0.88
C ILE A 61 -2.03 11.27 -0.61
N LEU A 62 -0.83 11.42 -1.20
CA LEU A 62 0.26 10.46 -1.10
C LEU A 62 1.56 11.16 -0.70
N PRO A 63 2.48 10.46 -0.01
CA PRO A 63 3.85 10.95 0.12
C PRO A 63 4.53 10.97 -1.24
N LYS A 64 5.67 11.67 -1.34
CA LYS A 64 6.49 11.61 -2.55
C LYS A 64 7.00 10.19 -2.77
N LYS A 65 7.08 9.79 -4.05
CA LYS A 65 7.70 8.52 -4.42
C LYS A 65 9.15 8.46 -3.98
N ARG A 66 9.55 7.28 -3.52
CA ARG A 66 10.95 6.94 -3.32
C ARG A 66 11.54 6.43 -4.63
N HIS A 67 12.75 6.85 -4.95
CA HIS A 67 13.46 6.48 -6.17
C HIS A 67 14.68 5.61 -5.84
N TYR A 68 14.82 4.49 -6.55
CA TYR A 68 15.98 3.59 -6.42
C TYR A 68 17.06 3.87 -7.47
N TYR A 69 16.74 4.59 -8.55
CA TYR A 69 17.61 4.97 -9.65
C TYR A 69 18.17 3.82 -10.49
N ILE A 70 18.70 2.77 -9.89
CA ILE A 70 19.36 1.64 -10.58
C ILE A 70 18.52 0.37 -10.54
N GLU A 71 17.72 0.17 -9.51
CA GLU A 71 16.90 -1.02 -9.33
C GLU A 71 15.45 -0.75 -9.72
N THR A 72 14.83 -1.75 -10.34
CA THR A 72 13.38 -1.78 -10.50
C THR A 72 12.71 -2.15 -9.17
N ASN A 73 11.42 -1.85 -9.04
CA ASN A 73 10.65 -2.24 -7.86
C ASN A 73 10.67 -3.77 -7.66
N GLU A 74 10.56 -4.54 -8.75
CA GLU A 74 10.64 -6.00 -8.71
C GLU A 74 12.02 -6.48 -8.24
N SER A 75 13.10 -5.99 -8.86
CA SER A 75 14.47 -6.34 -8.47
C SER A 75 14.73 -6.01 -6.99
N HIS A 76 14.32 -4.84 -6.55
CA HIS A 76 14.47 -4.43 -5.15
C HIS A 76 13.69 -5.35 -4.20
N TYR A 77 12.43 -5.68 -4.54
CA TYR A 77 11.63 -6.62 -3.74
C TYR A 77 12.32 -7.98 -3.64
N LEU A 78 12.77 -8.55 -4.76
CA LEU A 78 13.39 -9.86 -4.83
C LEU A 78 14.75 -9.96 -4.13
N HIS A 79 15.45 -8.84 -3.93
CA HIS A 79 16.70 -8.81 -3.15
C HIS A 79 16.47 -8.87 -1.63
N VAL A 80 15.29 -8.47 -1.16
CA VAL A 80 15.01 -8.28 0.28
C VAL A 80 13.94 -9.21 0.81
N HIS A 81 13.10 -9.79 -0.07
CA HIS A 81 11.93 -10.59 0.28
C HIS A 81 11.87 -11.90 -0.48
N GLU A 82 11.03 -12.81 -0.01
CA GLU A 82 10.75 -14.08 -0.69
C GLU A 82 10.10 -13.87 -2.06
N HIS A 83 10.45 -14.73 -3.03
CA HIS A 83 9.98 -14.64 -4.41
C HIS A 83 8.53 -15.11 -4.57
N GLU A 84 8.17 -16.17 -3.87
CA GLU A 84 6.89 -16.85 -4.02
C GLU A 84 5.68 -15.93 -3.84
N PRO A 85 5.58 -15.08 -2.80
CA PRO A 85 4.43 -14.21 -2.61
C PRO A 85 4.21 -13.23 -3.77
N LEU A 86 5.28 -12.75 -4.40
CA LEU A 86 5.18 -11.85 -5.55
C LEU A 86 4.61 -12.57 -6.77
N GLU A 87 5.08 -13.77 -7.07
CA GLU A 87 4.58 -14.59 -8.17
C GLU A 87 3.12 -15.01 -7.96
N ILE A 88 2.76 -15.39 -6.74
CA ILE A 88 1.37 -15.70 -6.39
C ILE A 88 0.49 -14.46 -6.56
N THR A 89 0.96 -13.28 -6.17
CA THR A 89 0.22 -12.01 -6.37
C THR A 89 -0.01 -11.77 -7.87
N ARG A 90 1.01 -11.94 -8.71
CA ARG A 90 0.89 -11.83 -10.17
C ARG A 90 -0.16 -12.79 -10.72
N GLN A 91 -0.15 -14.04 -10.26
CA GLN A 91 -1.11 -15.05 -10.67
C GLN A 91 -2.54 -14.72 -10.23
N VAL A 92 -2.73 -14.28 -8.98
CA VAL A 92 -4.05 -13.85 -8.47
C VAL A 92 -4.61 -12.70 -9.30
N LEU A 93 -3.79 -11.70 -9.63
CA LEU A 93 -4.22 -10.61 -10.50
C LEU A 93 -4.60 -11.11 -11.89
N LYS A 94 -3.80 -12.00 -12.48
CA LYS A 94 -4.09 -12.59 -13.80
C LYS A 94 -5.42 -13.34 -13.83
N GLU A 95 -5.72 -14.09 -12.79
CA GLU A 95 -6.90 -14.95 -12.72
C GLU A 95 -8.16 -14.18 -12.33
N LYS A 96 -8.07 -13.27 -11.37
CA LYS A 96 -9.24 -12.63 -10.76
C LYS A 96 -9.45 -11.16 -11.16
N TYR A 97 -8.35 -10.47 -11.44
CA TYR A 97 -8.34 -9.04 -11.77
C TYR A 97 -7.44 -8.73 -12.98
N PRO A 98 -7.66 -9.36 -14.14
CA PRO A 98 -6.76 -9.23 -15.29
C PRO A 98 -6.58 -7.79 -15.77
N GLN A 99 -7.55 -6.90 -15.55
CA GLN A 99 -7.46 -5.48 -15.89
C GLN A 99 -6.39 -4.73 -15.08
N TYR A 100 -5.96 -5.25 -13.91
CA TYR A 100 -4.90 -4.67 -13.09
C TYR A 100 -3.50 -5.17 -13.45
N LEU A 101 -3.40 -6.28 -14.19
CA LEU A 101 -2.10 -6.89 -14.49
C LEU A 101 -1.17 -5.97 -15.30
N PRO A 102 -1.61 -5.23 -16.33
CA PRO A 102 -0.74 -4.31 -17.05
C PRO A 102 -0.14 -3.21 -16.16
N ALA A 103 -0.94 -2.65 -15.24
CA ALA A 103 -0.46 -1.68 -14.26
C ALA A 103 0.52 -2.30 -13.28
N PHE A 104 0.26 -3.51 -12.80
CA PHE A 104 1.17 -4.25 -11.93
C PHE A 104 2.54 -4.48 -12.60
N GLU A 105 2.56 -4.99 -13.83
CA GLU A 105 3.80 -5.20 -14.58
C GLU A 105 4.54 -3.88 -14.85
N LYS A 106 3.83 -2.78 -15.06
CA LYS A 106 4.43 -1.45 -15.19
C LYS A 106 5.08 -1.00 -13.88
N VAL A 107 4.39 -1.16 -12.74
CA VAL A 107 4.95 -0.85 -11.41
C VAL A 107 6.21 -1.68 -11.15
N MET A 108 6.19 -2.98 -11.48
CA MET A 108 7.34 -3.86 -11.29
C MET A 108 8.59 -3.37 -12.02
N LYS A 109 8.43 -2.81 -13.21
CA LYS A 109 9.53 -2.29 -14.05
C LYS A 109 9.97 -0.87 -13.68
N GLN A 110 9.17 -0.11 -12.92
CA GLN A 110 9.54 1.23 -12.49
C GLN A 110 10.63 1.21 -11.43
N THR A 111 11.40 2.30 -11.34
CA THR A 111 12.46 2.52 -10.35
C THR A 111 12.02 3.40 -9.17
N SER A 112 10.74 3.65 -9.07
CA SER A 112 10.13 4.47 -8.01
C SER A 112 8.79 3.91 -7.57
N ALA A 113 8.47 4.11 -6.29
CA ALA A 113 7.20 3.70 -5.72
C ALA A 113 6.83 4.53 -4.49
N HIS A 114 5.55 4.49 -4.09
CA HIS A 114 5.11 4.93 -2.78
C HIS A 114 5.37 3.82 -1.75
N TYR A 115 5.91 4.21 -0.58
CA TYR A 115 6.28 3.26 0.47
C TYR A 115 5.48 3.49 1.75
N PHE A 116 5.57 2.51 2.65
CA PHE A 116 4.99 2.52 3.99
C PHE A 116 3.46 2.50 4.03
N ASN A 117 2.79 2.22 2.90
CA ASN A 117 1.33 2.22 2.80
C ASN A 117 0.67 3.53 3.25
N MET A 118 1.43 4.63 3.24
CA MET A 118 0.94 5.94 3.69
C MET A 118 0.06 6.58 2.62
N MET A 119 -1.14 6.98 3.01
CA MET A 119 -2.09 7.68 2.13
C MET A 119 -3.17 8.36 2.95
N ILE A 120 -3.85 9.34 2.34
CA ILE A 120 -5.15 9.83 2.80
C ILE A 120 -6.10 9.71 1.61
N MET A 121 -7.23 9.05 1.79
CA MET A 121 -8.24 8.85 0.74
C MET A 121 -9.60 9.30 1.18
N LYS A 122 -10.36 9.94 0.29
CA LYS A 122 -11.80 10.13 0.46
C LYS A 122 -12.51 8.79 0.55
N LYS A 123 -13.70 8.78 1.13
CA LYS A 123 -14.49 7.57 1.40
C LYS A 123 -14.69 6.68 0.17
N LYS A 124 -15.09 7.25 -0.96
CA LYS A 124 -15.38 6.47 -2.18
C LYS A 124 -14.14 5.73 -2.70
N PRO A 125 -13.02 6.38 -3.04
CA PRO A 125 -11.82 5.66 -3.47
C PRO A 125 -11.27 4.74 -2.38
N LEU A 126 -11.43 5.07 -1.10
CA LEU A 126 -11.04 4.19 0.01
C LEU A 126 -11.82 2.88 -0.02
N ASP A 127 -13.13 2.93 -0.20
CA ASP A 127 -13.99 1.75 -0.25
C ASP A 127 -13.61 0.85 -1.43
N GLU A 128 -13.38 1.43 -2.60
CA GLU A 128 -12.98 0.71 -3.81
C GLU A 128 -11.59 0.08 -3.66
N TYR A 129 -10.62 0.85 -3.16
CA TYR A 129 -9.25 0.39 -2.91
C TYR A 129 -9.20 -0.74 -1.88
N CYS A 130 -9.82 -0.54 -0.72
CA CYS A 130 -9.78 -1.54 0.35
C CYS A 130 -10.52 -2.82 -0.03
N ALA A 131 -11.66 -2.74 -0.71
CA ALA A 131 -12.37 -3.92 -1.18
C ALA A 131 -11.51 -4.75 -2.13
N TRP A 132 -10.83 -4.11 -3.07
CA TRP A 132 -9.91 -4.77 -4.00
C TRP A 132 -8.65 -5.29 -3.29
N LEU A 133 -7.97 -4.45 -2.51
CA LEU A 133 -6.72 -4.80 -1.83
C LEU A 133 -6.88 -6.02 -0.92
N PHE A 134 -7.88 -6.01 -0.05
CA PHE A 134 -8.08 -7.10 0.92
C PHE A 134 -8.61 -8.37 0.27
N ASP A 135 -9.30 -8.28 -0.87
CA ASP A 135 -9.66 -9.45 -1.66
C ASP A 135 -8.42 -10.08 -2.32
N VAL A 136 -7.57 -9.26 -2.96
CA VAL A 136 -6.30 -9.75 -3.54
C VAL A 136 -5.41 -10.37 -2.49
N LEU A 137 -5.15 -9.67 -1.39
CA LEU A 137 -4.30 -10.18 -0.30
C LEU A 137 -4.89 -11.43 0.36
N GLY A 138 -6.20 -11.52 0.49
CA GLY A 138 -6.89 -12.72 1.00
C GLY A 138 -6.71 -13.93 0.10
N GLU A 139 -6.72 -13.75 -1.22
CA GLU A 139 -6.44 -14.83 -2.18
C GLU A 139 -4.95 -15.25 -2.14
N VAL A 140 -4.04 -14.28 -2.01
CA VAL A 140 -2.60 -14.58 -1.85
C VAL A 140 -2.37 -15.33 -0.54
N GLU A 141 -3.00 -14.92 0.57
CA GLU A 141 -2.87 -15.57 1.89
C GLU A 141 -3.26 -17.06 1.86
N LYS A 142 -4.23 -17.43 1.04
CA LYS A 142 -4.65 -18.84 0.89
C LYS A 142 -3.61 -19.72 0.20
N LYS A 143 -2.70 -19.12 -0.55
CA LYS A 143 -1.73 -19.81 -1.42
C LYS A 143 -0.30 -19.75 -0.91
N VAL A 144 0.03 -18.80 -0.03
CA VAL A 144 1.38 -18.60 0.54
C VAL A 144 1.52 -19.37 1.85
N ASP A 145 2.56 -20.18 1.98
CA ASP A 145 2.97 -20.78 3.25
C ASP A 145 4.06 -19.93 3.90
N CYS A 146 3.71 -19.27 4.99
CA CYS A 146 4.62 -18.42 5.76
C CYS A 146 5.23 -19.13 6.99
N SER A 147 5.08 -20.45 7.11
CA SER A 147 5.49 -21.21 8.32
C SER A 147 6.99 -21.10 8.62
N ASP A 148 7.81 -21.08 7.58
CA ASP A 148 9.28 -21.03 7.68
C ASP A 148 9.84 -19.59 7.57
N TYR A 149 8.99 -18.58 7.49
CA TYR A 149 9.42 -17.19 7.35
C TYR A 149 9.98 -16.64 8.65
N THR A 150 11.07 -15.87 8.54
CA THR A 150 11.57 -15.04 9.65
C THR A 150 10.52 -14.02 10.08
N PRO A 151 10.60 -13.47 11.30
CA PRO A 151 9.68 -12.42 11.76
C PRO A 151 9.61 -11.20 10.83
N TYR A 152 10.68 -10.91 10.10
CA TYR A 152 10.69 -9.84 9.09
C TYR A 152 9.91 -10.24 7.83
N GLU A 153 10.17 -11.41 7.30
CA GLU A 153 9.50 -11.94 6.09
C GLU A 153 8.02 -12.24 6.33
N GLN A 154 7.63 -12.53 7.56
CA GLN A 154 6.22 -12.68 7.92
C GLN A 154 5.38 -11.43 7.66
N ARG A 155 6.00 -10.24 7.49
CA ARG A 155 5.33 -8.99 7.12
C ARG A 155 4.94 -8.91 5.64
N VAL A 156 4.84 -10.03 4.99
CA VAL A 156 4.68 -10.20 3.53
C VAL A 156 3.56 -9.37 2.94
N PHE A 157 2.38 -9.32 3.56
CA PHE A 157 1.24 -8.61 2.98
C PHE A 157 1.38 -7.08 3.12
N GLY A 158 2.06 -6.60 4.16
CA GLY A 158 2.44 -5.19 4.26
C GLY A 158 3.38 -4.76 3.12
N PHE A 159 4.35 -5.59 2.77
CA PHE A 159 5.28 -5.31 1.65
C PHE A 159 4.61 -5.41 0.28
N LEU A 160 3.79 -6.43 0.05
CA LEU A 160 3.04 -6.57 -1.20
C LEU A 160 2.08 -5.39 -1.43
N SER A 161 1.43 -4.90 -0.38
CA SER A 161 0.47 -3.80 -0.50
C SER A 161 1.12 -2.48 -0.93
N GLU A 162 2.39 -2.26 -0.65
CA GLU A 162 3.11 -1.07 -1.14
C GLU A 162 3.13 -1.04 -2.68
N LEU A 163 3.35 -2.19 -3.31
CA LEU A 163 3.32 -2.33 -4.77
C LEU A 163 1.89 -2.34 -5.32
N LEU A 164 0.96 -2.90 -4.59
CA LEU A 164 -0.46 -2.94 -4.97
C LEU A 164 -1.14 -1.58 -4.89
N LEU A 165 -0.74 -0.69 -3.99
CA LEU A 165 -1.22 0.68 -3.96
C LEU A 165 -0.93 1.40 -5.28
N ASP A 166 0.31 1.36 -5.75
CA ASP A 166 0.68 1.97 -7.03
C ASP A 166 -0.02 1.30 -8.22
N THR A 167 -0.22 0.00 -8.17
CA THR A 167 -0.99 -0.75 -9.17
C THR A 167 -2.43 -0.27 -9.25
N TRP A 168 -3.09 -0.09 -8.11
CA TRP A 168 -4.46 0.40 -8.03
C TRP A 168 -4.58 1.83 -8.57
N LEU A 169 -3.65 2.70 -8.15
CA LEU A 169 -3.62 4.11 -8.59
C LEU A 169 -3.40 4.27 -10.10
N LEU A 170 -2.62 3.40 -10.72
CA LEU A 170 -2.40 3.43 -12.18
C LEU A 170 -3.58 2.89 -12.98
N THR A 171 -4.44 2.09 -12.37
CA THR A 171 -5.59 1.48 -13.04
C THR A 171 -6.84 2.35 -12.92
N ASN A 172 -6.98 3.13 -11.85
CA ASN A 172 -8.12 3.97 -11.52
C ASN A 172 -7.79 5.45 -11.55
#